data_e38ac94edb4e17ba3f03d902e7c1fd1a
#
_entry.id   e38ac94edb4e17ba3f03d902e7c1fd1a
#
_cell.length_a   1.000
_cell.length_b   1.000
_cell.length_c   1.000
_cell.angle_alpha   90.00
_cell.angle_beta   90.00
_cell.angle_gamma   90.00
#
_symmetry.space_group_name_H-M   'P 1'
#
loop_
_entity.id
_entity.type
_entity.pdbx_description
1 polymer ?
#
loop_
_entity_poly.entity_id
_entity_poly.type
_entity_poly.pdbx_seq_one_letter_code
_entity_poly.pdbx_strand_id
1 'polypeptide(L)'
;PAALAVVTYIPGLSGQGDAPLTEVQAAGWEMFDAGIAAQTFCLAARELDIGTCILGIFDADAAGRLLELEGQRAACLIAMGYPEQWKNGPGRKETEELLSFR
;
A
#
# COMPACT_ATOMS: atom_id res chain seq x y z
N PRO A 1 15.08 7.34 6.83
CA PRO A 1 13.96 6.99 7.70
C PRO A 1 14.44 6.21 8.93
N ALA A 2 13.68 6.31 10.02
CA ALA A 2 13.99 5.58 11.25
C ALA A 2 13.60 4.10 11.16
N ALA A 3 12.59 3.79 10.34
CA ALA A 3 12.13 2.43 10.08
C ALA A 3 11.58 2.29 8.65
N LEU A 4 11.50 1.05 8.19
CA LEU A 4 10.93 0.68 6.91
C LEU A 4 9.94 -0.48 7.14
N ALA A 5 8.68 -0.26 6.81
CA ALA A 5 7.68 -1.31 6.77
C ALA A 5 7.55 -1.86 5.35
N VAL A 6 7.27 -3.14 5.22
CA VAL A 6 7.02 -3.80 3.93
C VAL A 6 5.60 -4.32 3.91
N VAL A 7 4.80 -3.85 2.97
CA VAL A 7 3.47 -4.40 2.74
C VAL A 7 3.59 -5.58 1.80
N THR A 8 3.10 -6.74 2.23
CA THR A 8 3.15 -7.97 1.44
C THR A 8 1.74 -8.50 1.16
N TYR A 9 1.62 -9.33 0.16
CA TYR A 9 0.41 -10.08 -0.15
C TYR A 9 0.73 -11.54 -0.46
N ILE A 10 -0.25 -12.42 -0.31
CA ILE A 10 -0.15 -13.83 -0.68
C ILE A 10 -0.81 -13.99 -2.06
N PRO A 11 -0.03 -14.33 -3.11
CA PRO A 11 -0.59 -14.50 -4.45
C PRO A 11 -1.71 -15.54 -4.48
N GLY A 12 -2.81 -15.21 -5.17
CA GLY A 12 -3.95 -16.10 -5.36
C GLY A 12 -4.90 -16.21 -4.16
N LEU A 13 -4.68 -15.44 -3.07
CA LEU A 13 -5.56 -15.49 -1.90
C LEU A 13 -6.72 -14.49 -1.95
N SER A 14 -6.49 -13.28 -2.46
CA SER A 14 -7.53 -12.26 -2.55
C SER A 14 -8.65 -12.65 -3.51
N GLY A 15 -9.89 -12.32 -3.14
CA GLY A 15 -11.07 -12.60 -3.96
C GLY A 15 -11.51 -14.06 -3.99
N GLN A 16 -11.04 -14.88 -3.08
CA GLN A 16 -11.53 -16.26 -2.86
C GLN A 16 -12.91 -16.23 -2.21
N GLY A 17 -13.88 -16.92 -2.79
CA GLY A 17 -15.27 -16.98 -2.30
C GLY A 17 -16.13 -17.89 -3.15
N ASP A 18 -17.43 -17.95 -2.84
CA ASP A 18 -18.42 -18.79 -3.54
C ASP A 18 -18.64 -18.38 -5.01
N ALA A 19 -18.33 -17.12 -5.34
CA ALA A 19 -18.34 -16.59 -6.71
C ALA A 19 -16.91 -16.12 -7.04
N PRO A 20 -16.10 -16.96 -7.68
CA PRO A 20 -14.71 -16.61 -7.99
C PRO A 20 -14.64 -15.42 -8.94
N LEU A 21 -13.67 -14.55 -8.71
CA LEU A 21 -13.36 -13.43 -9.60
C LEU A 21 -12.94 -13.94 -10.98
N THR A 22 -13.22 -13.15 -12.01
CA THR A 22 -12.62 -13.37 -13.34
C THR A 22 -11.10 -13.19 -13.26
N GLU A 23 -10.34 -13.76 -14.20
CA GLU A 23 -8.88 -13.60 -14.24
C GLU A 23 -8.43 -12.13 -14.22
N VAL A 24 -9.17 -11.26 -14.93
CA VAL A 24 -8.88 -9.82 -14.98
C VAL A 24 -9.12 -9.16 -13.61
N GLN A 25 -10.15 -9.55 -12.90
CA GLN A 25 -10.43 -9.03 -11.56
C GLN A 25 -9.42 -9.55 -10.54
N ALA A 26 -9.08 -10.84 -10.59
CA ALA A 26 -8.13 -11.46 -9.67
C ALA A 26 -6.73 -10.86 -9.78
N ALA A 27 -6.26 -10.55 -10.98
CA ALA A 27 -4.91 -10.03 -11.24
C ALA A 27 -4.60 -8.69 -10.55
N GLY A 28 -5.63 -7.87 -10.28
CA GLY A 28 -5.47 -6.57 -9.63
C GLY A 28 -5.89 -6.52 -8.15
N TRP A 29 -6.64 -7.53 -7.70
CA TRP A 29 -7.30 -7.48 -6.40
C TRP A 29 -6.32 -7.50 -5.22
N GLU A 30 -5.25 -8.25 -5.32
CA GLU A 30 -4.19 -8.30 -4.31
C GLU A 30 -3.51 -6.96 -4.10
N MET A 31 -3.23 -6.25 -5.20
CA MET A 31 -2.64 -4.90 -5.12
C MET A 31 -3.65 -3.87 -4.62
N PHE A 32 -4.94 -4.04 -4.91
CA PHE A 32 -6.00 -3.22 -4.35
C PHE A 32 -6.08 -3.38 -2.83
N ASP A 33 -6.12 -4.61 -2.31
CA ASP A 33 -6.11 -4.92 -0.89
C ASP A 33 -4.85 -4.39 -0.20
N ALA A 34 -3.68 -4.58 -0.83
CA ALA A 34 -2.42 -4.06 -0.32
C ALA A 34 -2.41 -2.53 -0.25
N GLY A 35 -3.02 -1.84 -1.22
CA GLY A 35 -3.18 -0.40 -1.22
C GLY A 35 -4.06 0.11 -0.07
N ILE A 36 -5.17 -0.58 0.20
CA ILE A 36 -6.06 -0.28 1.34
C ILE A 36 -5.30 -0.43 2.66
N ALA A 37 -4.57 -1.54 2.82
CA ALA A 37 -3.78 -1.80 4.01
C ALA A 37 -2.67 -0.75 4.20
N ALA A 38 -1.95 -0.40 3.12
CA ALA A 38 -0.92 0.62 3.14
C ALA A 38 -1.47 1.99 3.58
N GLN A 39 -2.61 2.41 3.03
CA GLN A 39 -3.22 3.69 3.39
C GLN A 39 -3.71 3.68 4.84
N THR A 40 -4.34 2.59 5.29
CA THR A 40 -4.78 2.45 6.69
C THR A 40 -3.58 2.55 7.65
N PHE A 41 -2.48 1.89 7.31
CA PHE A 41 -1.22 1.99 8.07
C PHE A 41 -0.71 3.43 8.15
N CYS A 42 -0.68 4.15 7.02
CA CYS A 42 -0.23 5.54 6.97
C CYS A 42 -1.10 6.47 7.81
N LEU A 43 -2.42 6.26 7.82
CA LEU A 43 -3.35 7.04 8.65
C LEU A 43 -3.12 6.78 10.15
N ALA A 44 -2.96 5.53 10.54
CA ALA A 44 -2.65 5.17 11.93
C ALA A 44 -1.28 5.72 12.38
N ALA A 45 -0.26 5.67 11.51
CA ALA A 45 1.03 6.28 11.78
C ALA A 45 0.91 7.80 11.98
N ARG A 46 0.10 8.46 11.15
CA ARG A 46 -0.14 9.91 11.26
C ARG A 46 -0.80 10.31 12.57
N GLU A 47 -1.71 9.49 13.09
CA GLU A 47 -2.33 9.70 14.41
C GLU A 47 -1.29 9.69 15.54
N LEU A 48 -0.19 8.98 15.36
CA LEU A 48 0.94 8.91 16.28
C LEU A 48 2.07 9.92 15.96
N ASP A 49 1.79 10.93 15.14
CA ASP A 49 2.77 11.92 14.66
C ASP A 49 3.96 11.32 13.90
N ILE A 50 3.80 10.13 13.33
CA ILE A 50 4.80 9.49 12.48
C ILE A 50 4.54 9.86 11.03
N GLY A 51 5.56 10.42 10.37
CA GLY A 51 5.56 10.67 8.93
C GLY A 51 5.81 9.39 8.16
N THR A 52 5.11 9.21 7.04
CA THR A 52 5.24 8.04 6.16
C THR A 52 5.42 8.45 4.71
N CYS A 53 6.13 7.61 3.96
CA CYS A 53 6.26 7.74 2.50
C CYS A 53 6.16 6.36 1.87
N ILE A 54 5.15 6.16 1.01
CA ILE A 54 4.96 4.91 0.26
C ILE A 54 5.90 4.91 -0.95
N LEU A 55 6.71 3.87 -1.07
CA LEU A 55 7.68 3.65 -2.14
C LEU A 55 7.22 2.47 -2.98
N GLY A 56 6.83 2.75 -4.23
CA GLY A 56 6.39 1.73 -5.20
C GLY A 56 7.46 1.36 -6.23
N ILE A 57 8.54 2.14 -6.34
CA ILE A 57 9.63 1.89 -7.28
C ILE A 57 10.81 1.28 -6.52
N PHE A 58 10.90 -0.05 -6.54
CA PHE A 58 11.96 -0.82 -5.89
C PHE A 58 12.03 -2.22 -6.52
N ASP A 59 13.11 -2.95 -6.28
CA ASP A 59 13.24 -4.36 -6.69
C ASP A 59 12.52 -5.26 -5.69
N ALA A 60 11.28 -5.65 -6.03
CA ALA A 60 10.43 -6.49 -5.18
C ALA A 60 10.99 -7.90 -4.98
N ASP A 61 11.67 -8.46 -6.00
CA ASP A 61 12.28 -9.78 -5.90
C ASP A 61 13.52 -9.76 -5.00
N ALA A 62 14.33 -8.70 -5.08
CA ALA A 62 15.45 -8.51 -4.16
C ALA A 62 14.96 -8.33 -2.71
N ALA A 63 13.91 -7.54 -2.50
CA ALA A 63 13.29 -7.39 -1.19
C ALA A 63 12.76 -8.73 -0.65
N GLY A 64 12.09 -9.51 -1.50
CA GLY A 64 11.60 -10.84 -1.13
C GLY A 64 12.71 -11.80 -0.69
N ARG A 65 13.82 -11.81 -1.43
CA ARG A 65 15.00 -12.63 -1.05
C ARG A 65 15.64 -12.17 0.25
N LEU A 66 15.81 -10.86 0.42
CA LEU A 66 16.46 -10.27 1.62
C LEU A 66 15.65 -10.53 2.89
N LEU A 67 14.33 -10.52 2.78
CA LEU A 67 13.39 -10.71 3.89
C LEU A 67 12.92 -12.16 4.05
N GLU A 68 13.43 -13.06 3.21
CA GLU A 68 13.06 -14.48 3.20
C GLU A 68 11.53 -14.69 3.12
N LEU A 69 10.87 -13.93 2.24
CA LEU A 69 9.42 -13.98 2.07
C LEU A 69 9.00 -15.27 1.35
N GLU A 70 8.65 -16.30 2.11
CA GLU A 70 8.13 -17.55 1.56
C GLU A 70 6.63 -17.43 1.29
N GLY A 71 6.21 -17.69 0.04
CA GLY A 71 4.81 -17.65 -0.36
C GLY A 71 4.16 -16.25 -0.37
N GLN A 72 4.94 -15.20 -0.15
CA GLN A 72 4.48 -13.81 -0.16
C GLN A 72 5.24 -12.99 -1.19
N ARG A 73 4.65 -11.87 -1.61
CA ARG A 73 5.30 -10.87 -2.47
C ARG A 73 5.20 -9.48 -1.85
N ALA A 74 6.27 -8.70 -1.99
CA ALA A 74 6.25 -7.30 -1.57
C ALA A 74 5.45 -6.44 -2.55
N ALA A 75 4.47 -5.70 -2.04
CA ALA A 75 3.65 -4.76 -2.81
C ALA A 75 4.26 -3.36 -2.80
N CYS A 76 4.65 -2.87 -1.64
CA CYS A 76 5.32 -1.58 -1.47
C CYS A 76 6.16 -1.54 -0.20
N LEU A 77 7.03 -0.55 -0.13
CA LEU A 77 7.75 -0.20 1.09
C LEU A 77 7.14 1.09 1.67
N ILE A 78 7.13 1.21 2.98
CA ILE A 78 6.70 2.43 3.66
C ILE A 78 7.85 2.91 4.56
N ALA A 79 8.52 3.96 4.11
CA ALA A 79 9.50 4.65 4.93
C ALA A 79 8.80 5.46 6.01
N MET A 80 9.28 5.40 7.24
CA MET A 80 8.63 6.05 8.38
C MET A 80 9.62 6.65 9.36
N GLY A 81 9.18 7.70 10.06
CA GLY A 81 9.96 8.40 11.06
C GLY A 81 9.28 9.68 11.53
N TYR A 82 9.84 10.31 12.53
CA TYR A 82 9.35 11.60 12.99
C TYR A 82 9.88 12.71 12.08
N PRO A 83 9.00 13.47 11.40
CA PRO A 83 9.43 14.54 10.50
C PRO A 83 9.91 15.76 11.31
N GLU A 84 10.96 16.41 10.86
CA GLU A 84 11.40 17.70 11.43
C GLU A 84 10.32 18.78 11.21
N GLN A 85 9.64 18.71 10.09
CA GLN A 85 8.56 19.62 9.72
C GLN A 85 7.48 18.87 8.94
N TRP A 86 6.23 19.11 9.27
CA TRP A 86 5.11 18.69 8.44
C TRP A 86 5.01 19.61 7.21
N LYS A 87 5.16 19.04 6.03
CA LYS A 87 4.97 19.75 4.78
C LYS A 87 3.55 19.54 4.28
N ASN A 88 2.96 20.57 3.71
CA ASN A 88 1.73 20.41 2.94
C ASN A 88 2.02 19.48 1.75
N GLY A 89 1.15 18.51 1.55
CA GLY A 89 1.20 17.64 0.38
C GLY A 89 0.93 18.41 -0.91
N PRO A 90 1.10 17.80 -2.07
CA PRO A 90 0.68 18.39 -3.33
C PRO A 90 -0.82 18.69 -3.29
N GLY A 91 -1.23 19.73 -4.02
CA GLY A 91 -2.65 20.09 -4.14
C GLY A 91 -3.51 18.89 -4.54
N ARG A 92 -4.71 18.85 -4.01
CA ARG A 92 -5.71 17.84 -4.36
C ARG A 92 -6.82 18.50 -5.17
N LYS A 93 -7.47 17.72 -6.02
CA LYS A 93 -8.68 18.15 -6.71
C LYS A 93 -9.81 18.32 -5.71
N GLU A 94 -10.71 19.23 -5.99
CA GLU A 94 -11.93 19.40 -5.20
C GLU A 94 -12.85 18.19 -5.36
N THR A 95 -13.68 17.95 -4.36
CA THR A 95 -14.58 16.79 -4.33
C THR A 95 -15.50 16.74 -5.54
N GLU A 96 -15.99 17.90 -5.98
CA GLU A 96 -16.88 18.07 -7.12
C GLU A 96 -16.24 17.70 -8.46
N GLU A 97 -14.91 17.77 -8.53
CA GLU A 97 -14.16 17.32 -9.72
C GLU A 97 -13.98 15.80 -9.78
N LEU A 98 -14.14 15.13 -8.65
CA LEU A 98 -13.88 13.70 -8.51
C LEU A 98 -15.15 12.85 -8.44
N LEU A 99 -16.25 13.41 -7.92
CA LEU A 99 -17.51 12.74 -7.73
C LEU A 99 -18.53 13.16 -8.79
N SER A 100 -19.22 12.20 -9.38
CA SER A 100 -20.40 12.40 -10.20
C SER A 100 -21.53 11.52 -9.71
N PHE A 101 -22.71 12.12 -9.53
CA PHE A 101 -23.94 11.40 -9.22
C PHE A 101 -24.70 11.11 -10.53
N ARG A 102 -25.11 9.88 -10.71
CA ARG A 102 -25.88 9.43 -11.89
C ARG A 102 -27.13 8.68 -11.45
#